data_3d7eda9361887cbf74f194cec044bcc8
#
_entry.id   3d7eda9361887cbf74f194cec044bcc8
#
_cell.length_a   1.000
_cell.length_b   1.000
_cell.length_c   1.000
_cell.angle_alpha   90.00
_cell.angle_beta   90.00
_cell.angle_gamma   90.00
#
_symmetry.space_group_name_H-M   'P 1'
#
loop_
_entity.id
_entity.type
_entity.pdbx_description
1 polymer ?
#
loop_
_entity_poly.entity_id
_entity_poly.type
_entity_poly.pdbx_seq_one_letter_code
_entity_poly.pdbx_strand_id
1 'polypeptide(L)'
;MEVLIVTGLSGAGKSNAMNYLEDMGYYCIDNMPPALLESFLALEAQNKINLKKAAFIMDIRGGEFFKDLERVLAELKKEGKPYRVLFLEATDEALVRRFKETRRIHPLSEGCTDIEAIRKERNMLRSIRQNADYVIDTTNLKPMELQNKLQMMLSDDEGGKKFKITFMSFGYKHGMPLDADVVFDVRFIPNPYYLKSMRDLTGNNRHVRDYVMKFEETQHFVKEVSALLDYLIPFYMKQGKRNLVIAFGCTGGQHRSTALANEFYEIFSEKGDYVERFHRDIMKR
;
A
#
# COMPACT_ATOMS: atom_id res chain seq x y z
N MET A 1 20.17 14.94 -5.98
CA MET A 1 18.71 15.25 -6.03
C MET A 1 17.90 14.05 -5.56
N GLU A 2 16.92 14.28 -4.70
CA GLU A 2 15.93 13.26 -4.32
C GLU A 2 14.85 13.16 -5.41
N VAL A 3 14.61 11.96 -5.94
CA VAL A 3 13.66 11.74 -7.05
C VAL A 3 12.49 10.90 -6.54
N LEU A 4 11.28 11.45 -6.64
CA LEU A 4 10.03 10.77 -6.32
C LEU A 4 9.18 10.63 -7.59
N ILE A 5 8.82 9.41 -7.94
CA ILE A 5 7.91 9.12 -9.04
C ILE A 5 6.54 8.82 -8.46
N VAL A 6 5.55 9.65 -8.81
CA VAL A 6 4.17 9.51 -8.32
C VAL A 6 3.30 8.96 -9.44
N THR A 7 2.77 7.80 -9.24
CA THR A 7 1.86 7.15 -10.19
C THR A 7 0.70 6.47 -9.47
N GLY A 8 -0.17 5.79 -10.18
CA GLY A 8 -1.31 5.08 -9.60
C GLY A 8 -2.58 5.30 -10.40
N LEU A 9 -3.67 4.72 -9.93
CA LEU A 9 -4.94 4.68 -10.64
C LEU A 9 -5.48 6.08 -10.94
N SER A 10 -6.11 6.22 -12.09
CA SER A 10 -6.85 7.43 -12.46
C SER A 10 -7.95 7.69 -11.44
N GLY A 11 -8.03 8.92 -10.92
CA GLY A 11 -8.95 9.26 -9.82
C GLY A 11 -8.46 8.90 -8.40
N ALA A 12 -7.28 8.30 -8.24
CA ALA A 12 -6.73 7.96 -6.92
C ALA A 12 -6.15 9.15 -6.13
N GLY A 13 -6.15 10.38 -6.69
CA GLY A 13 -5.75 11.58 -5.95
C GLY A 13 -4.33 12.07 -6.22
N LYS A 14 -3.72 11.72 -7.36
CA LYS A 14 -2.37 12.17 -7.76
C LYS A 14 -2.22 13.70 -7.73
N SER A 15 -3.21 14.44 -8.22
CA SER A 15 -3.17 15.91 -8.21
C SER A 15 -3.16 16.49 -6.78
N ASN A 16 -3.91 15.89 -5.84
CA ASN A 16 -3.84 16.31 -4.45
C ASN A 16 -2.46 15.99 -3.83
N ALA A 17 -1.91 14.83 -4.14
CA ALA A 17 -0.59 14.46 -3.68
C ALA A 17 0.49 15.43 -4.21
N MET A 18 0.36 15.86 -5.48
CA MET A 18 1.25 16.85 -6.08
C MET A 18 1.27 18.17 -5.29
N ASN A 19 0.09 18.73 -5.00
CA ASN A 19 0.00 19.98 -4.23
C ASN A 19 0.69 19.87 -2.86
N TYR A 20 0.50 18.74 -2.16
CA TYR A 20 1.16 18.52 -0.87
C TYR A 20 2.68 18.31 -0.99
N LEU A 21 3.14 17.69 -2.06
CA LEU A 21 4.57 17.54 -2.32
C LEU A 21 5.24 18.89 -2.63
N GLU A 22 4.53 19.80 -3.31
CA GLU A 22 4.99 21.19 -3.51
C GLU A 22 5.14 21.90 -2.16
N ASP A 23 4.14 21.78 -1.27
CA ASP A 23 4.21 22.32 0.10
C ASP A 23 5.38 21.74 0.91
N MET A 24 5.80 20.50 0.62
CA MET A 24 6.96 19.83 1.21
C MET A 24 8.29 20.18 0.53
N GLY A 25 8.29 21.11 -0.43
CA GLY A 25 9.48 21.61 -1.12
C GLY A 25 9.98 20.75 -2.27
N TYR A 26 9.14 19.83 -2.78
CA TYR A 26 9.44 19.15 -4.04
C TYR A 26 9.15 20.07 -5.23
N TYR A 27 10.04 20.04 -6.22
CA TYR A 27 9.72 20.57 -7.55
C TYR A 27 8.89 19.54 -8.30
N CYS A 28 7.60 19.83 -8.51
CA CYS A 28 6.67 18.89 -9.10
C CYS A 28 6.50 19.11 -10.60
N ILE A 29 6.52 18.02 -11.37
CA ILE A 29 6.25 18.02 -12.81
C ILE A 29 5.09 17.08 -13.07
N ASP A 30 3.96 17.65 -13.50
CA ASP A 30 2.74 16.87 -13.78
C ASP A 30 2.76 16.31 -15.21
N ASN A 31 2.14 15.16 -15.37
CA ASN A 31 1.95 14.48 -16.65
C ASN A 31 3.25 14.28 -17.44
N MET A 32 4.35 14.00 -16.74
CA MET A 32 5.66 13.78 -17.32
C MET A 32 5.68 12.49 -18.15
N PRO A 33 6.00 12.55 -19.45
CA PRO A 33 6.26 11.35 -20.23
C PRO A 33 7.48 10.60 -19.68
N PRO A 34 7.40 9.28 -19.42
CA PRO A 34 8.51 8.51 -18.86
C PRO A 34 9.82 8.67 -19.64
N ALA A 35 9.73 8.70 -20.96
CA ALA A 35 10.90 8.84 -21.85
C ALA A 35 11.71 10.15 -21.64
N LEU A 36 11.08 11.19 -21.07
CA LEU A 36 11.78 12.47 -20.80
C LEU A 36 12.48 12.49 -19.43
N LEU A 37 12.21 11.52 -18.55
CA LEU A 37 12.80 11.48 -17.21
C LEU A 37 14.33 11.39 -17.26
N GLU A 38 14.88 10.54 -18.12
CA GLU A 38 16.33 10.39 -18.28
C GLU A 38 16.99 11.69 -18.73
N SER A 39 16.37 12.39 -19.72
CA SER A 39 16.87 13.67 -20.19
C SER A 39 16.86 14.73 -19.08
N PHE A 40 15.82 14.75 -18.25
CA PHE A 40 15.74 15.65 -17.09
C PHE A 40 16.84 15.37 -16.07
N LEU A 41 17.06 14.09 -15.74
CA LEU A 41 18.11 13.68 -14.80
C LEU A 41 19.52 13.96 -15.34
N ALA A 42 19.71 13.87 -16.65
CA ALA A 42 20.98 14.25 -17.30
C ALA A 42 21.27 15.75 -17.19
N LEU A 43 20.25 16.61 -17.27
CA LEU A 43 20.40 18.06 -17.07
C LEU A 43 20.80 18.39 -15.63
N GLU A 44 20.25 17.68 -14.66
CA GLU A 44 20.64 17.82 -13.25
C GLU A 44 22.10 17.39 -13.03
N ALA A 45 22.49 16.24 -13.57
CA ALA A 45 23.88 15.74 -13.48
C ALA A 45 24.90 16.71 -14.10
N GLN A 46 24.51 17.53 -15.08
CA GLN A 46 25.32 18.57 -15.66
C GLN A 46 25.31 19.90 -14.88
N ASN A 47 24.72 19.94 -13.68
CA ASN A 47 24.53 21.15 -12.86
C ASN A 47 23.76 22.29 -13.59
N LYS A 48 22.98 21.95 -14.62
CA LYS A 48 22.11 22.92 -15.30
C LYS A 48 20.84 23.21 -14.55
N ILE A 49 20.46 22.30 -13.66
CA ILE A 49 19.30 22.41 -12.77
C ILE A 49 19.79 22.07 -11.35
N ASN A 50 19.55 22.97 -10.40
CA ASN A 50 19.94 22.78 -9.00
C ASN A 50 18.69 22.55 -8.15
N LEU A 51 18.18 21.32 -8.14
CA LEU A 51 17.01 20.92 -7.36
C LEU A 51 17.44 19.94 -6.27
N LYS A 52 16.98 20.17 -5.04
CA LYS A 52 17.20 19.23 -3.93
C LYS A 52 16.24 18.04 -4.00
N LYS A 53 14.96 18.31 -4.34
CA LYS A 53 13.87 17.33 -4.39
C LYS A 53 13.04 17.56 -5.65
N ALA A 54 12.72 16.50 -6.39
CA ALA A 54 11.84 16.55 -7.54
C ALA A 54 10.82 15.41 -7.50
N ALA A 55 9.57 15.72 -7.83
CA ALA A 55 8.49 14.76 -7.94
C ALA A 55 7.92 14.75 -9.36
N PHE A 56 7.89 13.58 -9.98
CA PHE A 56 7.40 13.39 -11.35
C PHE A 56 6.06 12.65 -11.28
N ILE A 57 4.98 13.35 -11.60
CA ILE A 57 3.65 12.78 -11.65
C ILE A 57 3.46 12.17 -13.03
N MET A 58 3.34 10.84 -13.07
CA MET A 58 3.20 10.08 -14.30
C MET A 58 1.82 9.43 -14.36
N ASP A 59 0.98 9.96 -15.26
CA ASP A 59 -0.36 9.45 -15.49
C ASP A 59 -0.36 8.57 -16.75
N ILE A 60 -0.83 7.35 -16.62
CA ILE A 60 -0.76 6.37 -17.71
C ILE A 60 -2.04 6.43 -18.52
N ARG A 61 -2.14 7.42 -19.39
CA ARG A 61 -3.29 7.62 -20.29
C ARG A 61 -3.21 6.88 -21.63
N GLY A 62 -2.31 5.91 -21.76
CA GLY A 62 -2.18 5.11 -22.99
C GLY A 62 -1.28 3.89 -22.79
N GLY A 63 -1.64 2.78 -23.45
CA GLY A 63 -0.95 1.49 -23.26
C GLY A 63 0.54 1.45 -23.61
N GLU A 64 1.04 2.42 -24.40
CA GLU A 64 2.46 2.52 -24.74
C GLU A 64 3.29 3.15 -23.62
N PHE A 65 2.77 4.17 -22.92
CA PHE A 65 3.46 4.85 -21.80
C PHE A 65 3.74 3.93 -20.60
N PHE A 66 2.95 2.85 -20.43
CA PHE A 66 3.17 1.88 -19.37
C PHE A 66 4.49 1.12 -19.55
N LYS A 67 4.73 0.59 -20.74
CA LYS A 67 5.97 -0.13 -21.05
C LYS A 67 7.20 0.76 -20.93
N ASP A 68 7.03 2.04 -21.29
CA ASP A 68 8.09 3.04 -21.17
C ASP A 68 8.44 3.32 -19.70
N LEU A 69 7.44 3.40 -18.81
CA LEU A 69 7.71 3.63 -17.38
C LEU A 69 8.46 2.44 -16.75
N GLU A 70 8.04 1.20 -17.01
CA GLU A 70 8.75 0.03 -16.50
C GLU A 70 10.19 -0.03 -17.01
N ARG A 71 10.41 0.24 -18.30
CA ARG A 71 11.73 0.29 -18.92
C ARG A 71 12.60 1.35 -18.26
N VAL A 72 12.11 2.58 -18.13
CA VAL A 72 12.86 3.69 -17.53
C VAL A 72 13.20 3.42 -16.07
N LEU A 73 12.27 2.86 -15.28
CA LEU A 73 12.55 2.47 -13.89
C LEU A 73 13.64 1.38 -13.81
N ALA A 74 13.62 0.41 -14.72
CA ALA A 74 14.63 -0.63 -14.79
C ALA A 74 16.02 -0.08 -15.19
N GLU A 75 16.07 0.87 -16.13
CA GLU A 75 17.29 1.57 -16.57
C GLU A 75 17.88 2.40 -15.43
N LEU A 76 17.07 3.22 -14.74
CA LEU A 76 17.51 3.99 -13.58
C LEU A 76 18.07 3.09 -12.47
N LYS A 77 17.42 1.97 -12.23
CA LYS A 77 17.90 0.97 -11.24
C LYS A 77 19.24 0.37 -11.66
N LYS A 78 19.42 0.04 -12.94
CA LYS A 78 20.67 -0.49 -13.51
C LYS A 78 21.82 0.52 -13.43
N GLU A 79 21.52 1.78 -13.63
CA GLU A 79 22.48 2.89 -13.54
C GLU A 79 22.78 3.31 -12.08
N GLY A 80 22.13 2.68 -11.10
CA GLY A 80 22.34 3.00 -9.69
C GLY A 80 21.81 4.39 -9.27
N LYS A 81 20.96 5.02 -10.09
CA LYS A 81 20.35 6.31 -9.78
C LYS A 81 19.27 6.13 -8.71
N PRO A 82 19.34 6.81 -7.56
CA PRO A 82 18.34 6.66 -6.50
C PRO A 82 17.02 7.33 -6.91
N TYR A 83 15.94 6.58 -6.83
CA TYR A 83 14.57 7.07 -6.96
C TYR A 83 13.64 6.30 -6.03
N ARG A 84 12.47 6.87 -5.76
CA ARG A 84 11.39 6.22 -5.03
C ARG A 84 10.10 6.31 -5.81
N VAL A 85 9.26 5.30 -5.69
CA VAL A 85 7.95 5.24 -6.35
C VAL A 85 6.86 5.30 -5.30
N LEU A 86 6.00 6.31 -5.42
CA LEU A 86 4.75 6.45 -4.68
C LEU A 86 3.59 6.01 -5.57
N PHE A 87 2.89 4.98 -5.16
CA PHE A 87 1.72 4.47 -5.86
C PHE A 87 0.43 4.84 -5.11
N LEU A 88 -0.49 5.53 -5.78
CA LEU A 88 -1.79 5.88 -5.23
C LEU A 88 -2.87 4.97 -5.79
N GLU A 89 -3.68 4.40 -4.92
CA GLU A 89 -4.80 3.55 -5.30
C GLU A 89 -6.08 3.90 -4.53
N ALA A 90 -7.19 3.36 -4.99
CA ALA A 90 -8.46 3.33 -4.27
C ALA A 90 -9.28 2.13 -4.75
N THR A 91 -10.36 1.77 -4.03
CA THR A 91 -11.27 0.71 -4.48
C THR A 91 -11.99 1.10 -5.76
N ASP A 92 -12.43 0.10 -6.52
CA ASP A 92 -13.16 0.32 -7.79
C ASP A 92 -14.41 1.18 -7.56
N GLU A 93 -15.13 0.94 -6.46
CA GLU A 93 -16.34 1.70 -6.09
C GLU A 93 -16.02 3.17 -5.81
N ALA A 94 -14.91 3.42 -5.08
CA ALA A 94 -14.48 4.78 -4.78
C ALA A 94 -14.08 5.53 -6.06
N LEU A 95 -13.37 4.87 -6.97
CA LEU A 95 -12.95 5.46 -8.24
C LEU A 95 -14.16 5.78 -9.14
N VAL A 96 -15.09 4.83 -9.30
CA VAL A 96 -16.33 5.05 -10.06
C VAL A 96 -17.12 6.23 -9.49
N ARG A 97 -17.26 6.32 -8.16
CA ARG A 97 -17.92 7.45 -7.50
C ARG A 97 -17.23 8.77 -7.82
N ARG A 98 -15.89 8.83 -7.69
CA ARG A 98 -15.11 10.04 -7.97
C ARG A 98 -15.20 10.49 -9.43
N PHE A 99 -15.20 9.57 -10.39
CA PHE A 99 -15.42 9.89 -11.79
C PHE A 99 -16.80 10.52 -12.03
N LYS A 100 -17.86 9.96 -11.42
CA LYS A 100 -19.22 10.52 -11.50
C LYS A 100 -19.31 11.90 -10.85
N GLU A 101 -18.74 12.09 -9.66
CA GLU A 101 -18.72 13.37 -8.94
C GLU A 101 -18.00 14.47 -9.74
N THR A 102 -16.88 14.14 -10.36
CA THR A 102 -16.08 15.11 -11.14
C THR A 102 -16.53 15.25 -12.59
N ARG A 103 -17.53 14.47 -13.02
CA ARG A 103 -18.02 14.41 -14.41
C ARG A 103 -16.90 14.18 -15.43
N ARG A 104 -15.89 13.41 -15.07
CA ARG A 104 -14.78 13.03 -15.92
C ARG A 104 -15.01 11.64 -16.47
N ILE A 105 -14.50 11.40 -17.66
CA ILE A 105 -14.49 10.10 -18.33
C ILE A 105 -13.14 9.43 -18.01
N HIS A 106 -13.18 8.13 -17.71
CA HIS A 106 -11.94 7.38 -17.45
C HIS A 106 -11.09 7.31 -18.74
N PRO A 107 -9.76 7.53 -18.68
CA PRO A 107 -8.91 7.57 -19.88
C PRO A 107 -8.95 6.31 -20.75
N LEU A 108 -9.29 5.16 -20.18
CA LEU A 108 -9.37 3.87 -20.87
C LEU A 108 -10.82 3.41 -21.11
N SER A 109 -11.83 4.28 -20.96
CA SER A 109 -13.25 3.89 -21.11
C SER A 109 -13.75 3.88 -22.54
N GLU A 110 -12.89 4.12 -23.51
CA GLU A 110 -13.29 4.02 -24.93
C GLU A 110 -13.76 2.59 -25.24
N GLY A 111 -15.06 2.45 -25.56
CA GLY A 111 -15.70 1.18 -25.85
C GLY A 111 -16.00 0.26 -24.67
N CYS A 112 -15.86 0.73 -23.41
CA CYS A 112 -16.17 -0.07 -22.23
C CYS A 112 -16.73 0.80 -21.08
N THR A 113 -17.22 0.15 -20.02
CA THR A 113 -17.71 0.84 -18.82
C THR A 113 -16.56 1.35 -17.96
N ASP A 114 -16.82 2.38 -17.10
CA ASP A 114 -15.81 2.92 -16.19
C ASP A 114 -15.19 1.82 -15.29
N ILE A 115 -15.99 0.87 -14.82
CA ILE A 115 -15.49 -0.20 -13.96
C ILE A 115 -14.56 -1.17 -14.71
N GLU A 116 -14.85 -1.46 -15.98
CA GLU A 116 -13.98 -2.28 -16.83
C GLU A 116 -12.68 -1.55 -17.15
N ALA A 117 -12.76 -0.24 -17.42
CA ALA A 117 -11.61 0.62 -17.65
C ALA A 117 -10.69 0.69 -16.40
N ILE A 118 -11.26 0.86 -15.21
CA ILE A 118 -10.53 0.85 -13.93
C ILE A 118 -9.83 -0.50 -13.71
N ARG A 119 -10.52 -1.60 -13.92
CA ARG A 119 -9.94 -2.94 -13.77
C ARG A 119 -8.82 -3.21 -14.78
N LYS A 120 -8.98 -2.74 -16.01
CA LYS A 120 -7.94 -2.81 -17.05
C LYS A 120 -6.70 -2.00 -16.61
N GLU A 121 -6.89 -0.76 -16.14
CA GLU A 121 -5.81 0.08 -15.63
C GLU A 121 -5.10 -0.58 -14.44
N ARG A 122 -5.85 -1.12 -13.47
CA ARG A 122 -5.31 -1.82 -12.30
C ARG A 122 -4.43 -3.01 -12.70
N ASN A 123 -4.87 -3.79 -13.70
CA ASN A 123 -4.08 -4.92 -14.20
C ASN A 123 -2.80 -4.45 -14.90
N MET A 124 -2.87 -3.37 -15.68
CA MET A 124 -1.71 -2.77 -16.33
C MET A 124 -0.68 -2.26 -15.32
N LEU A 125 -1.14 -1.64 -14.23
CA LEU A 125 -0.28 -1.04 -13.20
C LEU A 125 0.21 -2.03 -12.13
N ARG A 126 -0.17 -3.30 -12.22
CA ARG A 126 0.10 -4.30 -11.18
C ARG A 126 1.59 -4.45 -10.87
N SER A 127 2.43 -4.50 -11.89
CA SER A 127 3.88 -4.65 -11.73
C SER A 127 4.49 -3.42 -11.02
N ILE A 128 4.10 -2.21 -11.43
CA ILE A 128 4.59 -0.98 -10.80
C ILE A 128 4.13 -0.90 -9.35
N ARG A 129 2.86 -1.25 -9.05
CA ARG A 129 2.33 -1.30 -7.70
C ARG A 129 3.13 -2.25 -6.80
N GLN A 130 3.45 -3.44 -7.30
CA GLN A 130 4.22 -4.44 -6.55
C GLN A 130 5.65 -3.99 -6.23
N ASN A 131 6.24 -3.18 -7.11
CA ASN A 131 7.60 -2.67 -6.96
C ASN A 131 7.66 -1.26 -6.38
N ALA A 132 6.52 -0.65 -6.04
CA ALA A 132 6.47 0.68 -5.45
C ALA A 132 7.07 0.71 -4.05
N ASP A 133 7.81 1.78 -3.75
CA ASP A 133 8.37 2.03 -2.42
C ASP A 133 7.29 2.37 -1.40
N TYR A 134 6.26 3.10 -1.85
CA TYR A 134 5.12 3.50 -1.05
C TYR A 134 3.82 3.24 -1.80
N VAL A 135 2.86 2.63 -1.14
CA VAL A 135 1.49 2.45 -1.65
C VAL A 135 0.53 3.11 -0.68
N ILE A 136 -0.29 4.03 -1.17
CA ILE A 136 -1.32 4.68 -0.37
C ILE A 136 -2.70 4.35 -0.96
N ASP A 137 -3.51 3.64 -0.19
CA ASP A 137 -4.94 3.52 -0.46
C ASP A 137 -5.65 4.80 0.01
N THR A 138 -6.23 5.51 -0.95
CA THR A 138 -6.94 6.77 -0.72
C THR A 138 -8.45 6.61 -0.64
N THR A 139 -8.98 5.37 -0.60
CA THR A 139 -10.42 5.07 -0.67
C THR A 139 -11.25 5.93 0.27
N ASN A 140 -10.86 5.98 1.54
CA ASN A 140 -11.57 6.69 2.60
C ASN A 140 -10.78 7.88 3.17
N LEU A 141 -9.67 8.27 2.53
CA LEU A 141 -8.86 9.37 3.04
C LEU A 141 -9.46 10.73 2.69
N LYS A 142 -9.55 11.59 3.68
CA LYS A 142 -9.74 13.02 3.49
C LYS A 142 -8.42 13.65 2.98
N PRO A 143 -8.49 14.81 2.29
CA PRO A 143 -7.30 15.51 1.81
C PRO A 143 -6.20 15.69 2.87
N MET A 144 -6.54 16.17 4.07
CA MET A 144 -5.61 16.33 5.19
C MET A 144 -4.95 15.02 5.64
N GLU A 145 -5.67 13.91 5.58
CA GLU A 145 -5.13 12.60 5.98
C GLU A 145 -4.11 12.08 4.95
N LEU A 146 -4.33 12.38 3.66
CA LEU A 146 -3.34 12.10 2.62
C LEU A 146 -2.08 12.93 2.84
N GLN A 147 -2.22 14.24 3.14
CA GLN A 147 -1.10 15.13 3.45
C GLN A 147 -0.28 14.59 4.62
N ASN A 148 -0.93 14.26 5.74
CA ASN A 148 -0.27 13.71 6.91
C ASN A 148 0.48 12.41 6.62
N LYS A 149 -0.13 11.50 5.83
CA LYS A 149 0.53 10.26 5.41
C LYS A 149 1.78 10.53 4.56
N LEU A 150 1.68 11.44 3.58
CA LEU A 150 2.83 11.82 2.76
C LEU A 150 3.94 12.42 3.61
N GLN A 151 3.59 13.31 4.53
CA GLN A 151 4.56 13.92 5.43
C GLN A 151 5.25 12.86 6.29
N MET A 152 4.50 11.96 6.92
CA MET A 152 5.08 10.88 7.73
C MET A 152 6.00 9.96 6.91
N MET A 153 5.61 9.62 5.68
CA MET A 153 6.37 8.70 4.82
C MET A 153 7.64 9.32 4.25
N LEU A 154 7.63 10.62 3.97
CA LEU A 154 8.72 11.31 3.27
C LEU A 154 9.63 12.14 4.18
N SER A 155 9.23 12.43 5.44
CA SER A 155 10.07 13.14 6.41
C SER A 155 11.04 12.23 7.16
N ASP A 156 10.83 10.93 7.17
CA ASP A 156 11.66 9.97 7.94
C ASP A 156 12.90 9.46 7.19
N ASP A 157 13.25 10.03 6.04
CA ASP A 157 14.22 9.41 5.15
C ASP A 157 15.60 10.08 5.15
N GLU A 158 16.14 10.41 6.32
CA GLU A 158 17.59 10.62 6.45
C GLU A 158 18.40 9.30 6.54
N GLY A 159 17.76 8.14 6.43
CA GLY A 159 18.47 6.88 6.52
C GLY A 159 17.68 5.66 6.05
N GLY A 160 17.90 5.24 4.82
CA GLY A 160 17.67 3.87 4.34
C GLY A 160 16.20 3.43 4.24
N LYS A 161 15.81 2.94 3.08
CA LYS A 161 14.48 2.38 2.77
C LYS A 161 14.06 1.34 3.82
N LYS A 162 13.21 1.73 4.77
CA LYS A 162 12.69 0.78 5.77
C LYS A 162 11.77 -0.24 5.08
N PHE A 163 12.03 -1.50 5.33
CA PHE A 163 11.17 -2.59 4.90
C PHE A 163 9.84 -2.50 5.63
N LYS A 164 8.73 -2.47 4.88
CA LYS A 164 7.39 -2.33 5.44
C LYS A 164 6.74 -3.69 5.65
N ILE A 165 6.16 -3.92 6.81
CA ILE A 165 5.37 -5.11 7.11
C ILE A 165 3.92 -4.68 7.32
N THR A 166 2.98 -5.29 6.61
CA THR A 166 1.54 -5.04 6.78
C THR A 166 0.87 -6.28 7.37
N PHE A 167 0.34 -6.15 8.57
CA PHE A 167 -0.49 -7.18 9.19
C PHE A 167 -1.96 -6.95 8.83
N MET A 168 -2.52 -7.88 8.03
CA MET A 168 -3.90 -7.78 7.52
C MET A 168 -4.82 -8.77 8.21
N SER A 169 -6.04 -8.36 8.54
CA SER A 169 -7.12 -9.29 8.89
C SER A 169 -8.15 -9.38 7.78
N PHE A 170 -8.65 -10.60 7.53
CA PHE A 170 -9.70 -10.83 6.53
C PHE A 170 -10.65 -11.96 6.94
N GLY A 171 -11.80 -12.01 6.24
CA GLY A 171 -12.80 -13.09 6.38
C GLY A 171 -12.83 -13.97 5.14
N TYR A 172 -12.68 -15.30 5.33
CA TYR A 172 -12.77 -16.26 4.22
C TYR A 172 -14.10 -16.18 3.47
N LYS A 173 -15.21 -15.83 4.14
CA LYS A 173 -16.51 -15.62 3.46
C LYS A 173 -16.48 -14.50 2.41
N HIS A 174 -15.50 -13.62 2.46
CA HIS A 174 -15.32 -12.52 1.51
C HIS A 174 -14.17 -12.74 0.51
N GLY A 175 -13.69 -13.97 0.41
CA GLY A 175 -12.57 -14.35 -0.44
C GLY A 175 -11.20 -14.07 0.18
N MET A 176 -10.18 -14.68 -0.38
CA MET A 176 -8.79 -14.47 0.02
C MET A 176 -8.27 -13.11 -0.49
N PRO A 177 -7.40 -12.42 0.26
CA PRO A 177 -6.74 -11.22 -0.25
C PRO A 177 -5.75 -11.59 -1.36
N LEU A 178 -5.82 -10.88 -2.48
CA LEU A 178 -4.97 -11.14 -3.65
C LEU A 178 -3.56 -10.57 -3.50
N ASP A 179 -3.39 -9.66 -2.57
CA ASP A 179 -2.14 -8.93 -2.28
C ASP A 179 -1.39 -9.46 -1.07
N ALA A 180 -1.91 -10.51 -0.42
CA ALA A 180 -1.22 -11.16 0.69
C ALA A 180 -0.07 -12.04 0.19
N ASP A 181 1.09 -11.90 0.83
CA ASP A 181 2.28 -12.72 0.57
C ASP A 181 2.29 -13.99 1.41
N VAL A 182 1.82 -13.86 2.65
CA VAL A 182 1.71 -14.96 3.61
C VAL A 182 0.31 -14.94 4.20
N VAL A 183 -0.35 -16.09 4.25
CA VAL A 183 -1.71 -16.22 4.77
C VAL A 183 -1.76 -17.30 5.84
N PHE A 184 -2.28 -16.92 7.01
CA PHE A 184 -2.53 -17.84 8.12
C PHE A 184 -4.03 -18.01 8.36
N ASP A 185 -4.48 -19.26 8.40
CA ASP A 185 -5.83 -19.60 8.82
C ASP A 185 -5.89 -19.71 10.35
N VAL A 186 -6.66 -18.83 10.99
CA VAL A 186 -6.78 -18.77 12.45
C VAL A 186 -8.15 -19.24 12.94
N ARG A 187 -8.86 -20.07 12.14
CA ARG A 187 -10.17 -20.61 12.50
C ARG A 187 -10.10 -21.71 13.55
N PHE A 188 -8.93 -22.29 13.83
CA PHE A 188 -8.71 -23.24 14.91
C PHE A 188 -8.94 -22.64 16.30
N ILE A 189 -8.80 -21.31 16.44
CA ILE A 189 -9.05 -20.60 17.71
C ILE A 189 -10.57 -20.59 17.99
N PRO A 190 -11.00 -20.79 19.26
CA PRO A 190 -12.41 -20.69 19.64
C PRO A 190 -13.04 -19.37 19.22
N ASN A 191 -14.26 -19.43 18.66
CA ASN A 191 -14.88 -18.29 18.03
C ASN A 191 -15.66 -17.41 19.02
N PRO A 192 -15.23 -16.14 19.27
CA PRO A 192 -15.93 -15.21 20.17
C PRO A 192 -17.39 -14.94 19.78
N TYR A 193 -17.75 -15.11 18.51
CA TYR A 193 -19.10 -14.89 17.99
C TYR A 193 -20.19 -15.69 18.73
N TYR A 194 -19.86 -16.86 19.27
CA TYR A 194 -20.82 -17.68 20.01
C TYR A 194 -21.13 -17.17 21.42
N LEU A 195 -20.33 -16.21 21.91
CA LEU A 195 -20.58 -15.56 23.19
C LEU A 195 -21.40 -14.28 22.97
N LYS A 196 -22.60 -14.22 23.60
CA LYS A 196 -23.51 -13.07 23.43
C LYS A 196 -22.85 -11.71 23.73
N SER A 197 -21.96 -11.67 24.73
CA SER A 197 -21.23 -10.46 25.14
C SER A 197 -20.18 -9.99 24.14
N MET A 198 -19.80 -10.82 23.15
CA MET A 198 -18.72 -10.53 22.21
C MET A 198 -19.17 -10.53 20.74
N ARG A 199 -20.39 -11.02 20.47
CA ARG A 199 -20.92 -11.22 19.12
C ARG A 199 -20.88 -9.93 18.28
N ASP A 200 -21.26 -8.81 18.87
CA ASP A 200 -21.36 -7.51 18.20
C ASP A 200 -20.08 -6.66 18.33
N LEU A 201 -19.08 -7.18 19.03
CA LEU A 201 -17.76 -6.55 19.17
C LEU A 201 -16.82 -7.03 18.07
N THR A 202 -15.66 -6.39 17.97
CA THR A 202 -14.59 -6.80 17.03
C THR A 202 -13.29 -7.08 17.78
N GLY A 203 -12.30 -7.66 17.10
CA GLY A 203 -10.97 -7.89 17.67
C GLY A 203 -10.20 -6.61 18.05
N ASN A 204 -10.73 -5.42 17.72
CA ASN A 204 -10.21 -4.15 18.25
C ASN A 204 -10.65 -3.90 19.70
N ASN A 205 -11.70 -4.58 20.14
CA ASN A 205 -12.16 -4.48 21.53
C ASN A 205 -11.29 -5.36 22.43
N ARG A 206 -10.81 -4.77 23.55
CA ARG A 206 -9.93 -5.45 24.51
C ARG A 206 -10.52 -6.77 25.03
N HIS A 207 -11.80 -6.79 25.32
CA HIS A 207 -12.47 -7.99 25.85
C HIS A 207 -12.43 -9.18 24.85
N VAL A 208 -12.58 -8.88 23.55
CA VAL A 208 -12.44 -9.89 22.49
C VAL A 208 -10.99 -10.33 22.33
N ARG A 209 -10.04 -9.39 22.39
CA ARG A 209 -8.60 -9.67 22.34
C ARG A 209 -8.18 -10.59 23.50
N ASP A 210 -8.52 -10.21 24.72
CA ASP A 210 -8.19 -10.99 25.92
C ASP A 210 -8.77 -12.40 25.84
N TYR A 211 -9.99 -12.55 25.30
CA TYR A 211 -10.60 -13.85 25.06
C TYR A 211 -9.84 -14.68 24.02
N VAL A 212 -9.44 -14.10 22.89
CA VAL A 212 -8.69 -14.78 21.84
C VAL A 212 -7.30 -15.18 22.33
N MET A 213 -6.63 -14.31 23.07
CA MET A 213 -5.25 -14.52 23.54
C MET A 213 -5.13 -15.43 24.76
N LYS A 214 -6.22 -15.73 25.48
CA LYS A 214 -6.17 -16.59 26.68
C LYS A 214 -5.90 -18.06 26.38
N PHE A 215 -6.12 -18.52 25.14
CA PHE A 215 -5.96 -19.92 24.76
C PHE A 215 -4.48 -20.25 24.52
N GLU A 216 -4.05 -21.37 25.04
CA GLU A 216 -2.68 -21.86 24.93
C GLU A 216 -2.27 -22.04 23.45
N GLU A 217 -3.19 -22.55 22.61
CA GLU A 217 -2.98 -22.71 21.18
C GLU A 217 -2.74 -21.37 20.47
N THR A 218 -3.42 -20.30 20.90
CA THR A 218 -3.20 -18.96 20.34
C THR A 218 -1.83 -18.42 20.74
N GLN A 219 -1.44 -18.55 22.00
CA GLN A 219 -0.16 -18.09 22.50
C GLN A 219 1.00 -18.84 21.82
N HIS A 220 0.87 -20.14 21.66
CA HIS A 220 1.85 -20.96 20.96
C HIS A 220 1.95 -20.54 19.48
N PHE A 221 0.80 -20.38 18.80
CA PHE A 221 0.77 -19.89 17.43
C PHE A 221 1.47 -18.53 17.27
N VAL A 222 1.18 -17.56 18.14
CA VAL A 222 1.81 -16.23 18.09
C VAL A 222 3.33 -16.34 18.25
N LYS A 223 3.79 -17.16 19.19
CA LYS A 223 5.22 -17.40 19.41
C LYS A 223 5.91 -18.00 18.20
N GLU A 224 5.38 -19.09 17.66
CA GLU A 224 6.00 -19.81 16.54
C GLU A 224 5.98 -18.99 15.24
N VAL A 225 4.84 -18.32 14.96
CA VAL A 225 4.73 -17.48 13.77
C VAL A 225 5.62 -16.23 13.86
N SER A 226 5.76 -15.64 15.06
CA SER A 226 6.71 -14.53 15.25
C SER A 226 8.15 -14.96 14.98
N ALA A 227 8.56 -16.12 15.48
CA ALA A 227 9.88 -16.66 15.22
C ALA A 227 10.10 -16.98 13.73
N LEU A 228 9.09 -17.55 13.07
CA LEU A 228 9.11 -17.80 11.63
C LEU A 228 9.25 -16.52 10.81
N LEU A 229 8.51 -15.47 11.16
CA LEU A 229 8.57 -14.18 10.48
C LEU A 229 9.94 -13.49 10.70
N ASP A 230 10.47 -13.50 11.92
CA ASP A 230 11.82 -13.01 12.22
C ASP A 230 12.88 -13.70 11.34
N TYR A 231 12.71 -15.01 11.11
CA TYR A 231 13.60 -15.77 10.23
C TYR A 231 13.41 -15.41 8.75
N LEU A 232 12.17 -15.25 8.26
CA LEU A 232 11.87 -15.06 6.85
C LEU A 232 12.08 -13.62 6.34
N ILE A 233 11.78 -12.62 7.16
CA ILE A 233 11.85 -11.19 6.78
C ILE A 233 13.19 -10.81 6.14
N PRO A 234 14.37 -11.21 6.69
CA PRO A 234 15.66 -10.89 6.07
C PRO A 234 15.82 -11.46 4.66
N PHE A 235 15.21 -12.60 4.36
CA PHE A 235 15.26 -13.19 3.03
C PHE A 235 14.39 -12.45 2.03
N TYR A 236 13.19 -12.00 2.44
CA TYR A 236 12.35 -11.14 1.60
C TYR A 236 13.05 -9.82 1.28
N MET A 237 13.72 -9.22 2.27
CA MET A 237 14.52 -8.02 2.07
C MET A 237 15.67 -8.24 1.06
N LYS A 238 16.39 -9.35 1.16
CA LYS A 238 17.48 -9.70 0.24
C LYS A 238 17.00 -9.90 -1.21
N GLN A 239 15.76 -10.36 -1.41
CA GLN A 239 15.16 -10.48 -2.74
C GLN A 239 14.74 -9.12 -3.33
N GLY A 240 14.96 -8.01 -2.61
CA GLY A 240 14.58 -6.67 -3.05
C GLY A 240 13.11 -6.34 -2.82
N LYS A 241 12.39 -7.19 -2.09
CA LYS A 241 11.02 -6.89 -1.65
C LYS A 241 11.07 -5.76 -0.63
N ARG A 242 10.13 -4.82 -0.73
CA ARG A 242 10.07 -3.64 0.15
C ARG A 242 8.85 -3.62 1.04
N ASN A 243 7.85 -4.41 0.71
CA ASN A 243 6.63 -4.56 1.45
C ASN A 243 6.28 -6.04 1.57
N LEU A 244 5.92 -6.47 2.77
CA LEU A 244 5.47 -7.83 3.06
C LEU A 244 4.07 -7.75 3.68
N VAL A 245 3.09 -8.37 3.03
CA VAL A 245 1.70 -8.44 3.52
C VAL A 245 1.45 -9.79 4.14
N ILE A 246 1.21 -9.81 5.44
CA ILE A 246 0.91 -11.01 6.23
C ILE A 246 -0.54 -10.96 6.63
N ALA A 247 -1.34 -11.90 6.16
CA ALA A 247 -2.78 -11.91 6.34
C ALA A 247 -3.23 -13.03 7.28
N PHE A 248 -4.07 -12.68 8.25
CA PHE A 248 -4.74 -13.62 9.14
C PHE A 248 -6.21 -13.75 8.74
N GLY A 249 -6.67 -14.98 8.50
CA GLY A 249 -8.03 -15.27 8.03
C GLY A 249 -8.88 -15.96 9.09
N CYS A 250 -10.06 -15.41 9.40
CA CYS A 250 -11.10 -16.13 10.12
C CYS A 250 -12.39 -16.19 9.29
N THR A 251 -13.50 -16.69 9.82
CA THR A 251 -14.74 -16.83 9.02
C THR A 251 -15.25 -15.49 8.51
N GLY A 252 -15.44 -14.52 9.39
CA GLY A 252 -16.03 -13.20 9.06
C GLY A 252 -15.03 -12.04 8.99
N GLY A 253 -13.79 -12.21 9.45
CA GLY A 253 -12.79 -11.14 9.43
C GLY A 253 -12.90 -10.12 10.57
N GLN A 254 -13.78 -10.35 11.56
CA GLN A 254 -14.12 -9.34 12.58
C GLN A 254 -13.52 -9.60 13.96
N HIS A 255 -13.32 -10.86 14.38
CA HIS A 255 -12.92 -11.21 15.74
C HIS A 255 -11.48 -11.75 15.80
N ARG A 256 -11.28 -13.06 15.55
CA ARG A 256 -9.99 -13.77 15.71
C ARG A 256 -8.88 -13.19 14.86
N SER A 257 -9.13 -13.03 13.54
CA SER A 257 -8.15 -12.46 12.61
C SER A 257 -7.77 -11.02 12.96
N THR A 258 -8.75 -10.20 13.37
CA THR A 258 -8.52 -8.82 13.79
C THR A 258 -7.70 -8.76 15.07
N ALA A 259 -8.01 -9.62 16.07
CA ALA A 259 -7.24 -9.69 17.31
C ALA A 259 -5.78 -10.07 17.05
N LEU A 260 -5.54 -11.09 16.20
CA LEU A 260 -4.17 -11.50 15.86
C LEU A 260 -3.42 -10.47 15.01
N ALA A 261 -4.06 -9.84 14.03
CA ALA A 261 -3.41 -8.77 13.27
C ALA A 261 -2.96 -7.61 14.16
N ASN A 262 -3.76 -7.27 15.19
CA ASN A 262 -3.37 -6.30 16.21
C ASN A 262 -2.19 -6.78 17.05
N GLU A 263 -2.21 -8.03 17.50
CA GLU A 263 -1.15 -8.60 18.34
C GLU A 263 0.20 -8.59 17.61
N PHE A 264 0.24 -9.08 16.37
CA PHE A 264 1.47 -9.06 15.58
C PHE A 264 1.94 -7.65 15.25
N TYR A 265 1.00 -6.72 15.00
CA TYR A 265 1.35 -5.31 14.83
C TYR A 265 2.05 -4.76 16.07
N GLU A 266 1.55 -5.04 17.27
CA GLU A 266 2.17 -4.57 18.52
C GLU A 266 3.56 -5.20 18.74
N ILE A 267 3.67 -6.54 18.58
CA ILE A 267 4.95 -7.25 18.75
C ILE A 267 6.04 -6.69 17.83
N PHE A 268 5.73 -6.48 16.54
CA PHE A 268 6.72 -6.01 15.57
C PHE A 268 6.96 -4.50 15.65
N SER A 269 5.97 -3.71 16.10
CA SER A 269 6.18 -2.29 16.44
C SER A 269 7.17 -2.10 17.57
N GLU A 270 7.06 -2.92 18.63
CA GLU A 270 7.99 -2.88 19.78
C GLU A 270 9.42 -3.27 19.40
N LYS A 271 9.61 -4.08 18.37
CA LYS A 271 10.92 -4.41 17.80
C LYS A 271 11.54 -3.26 16.99
N GLY A 272 10.79 -2.19 16.74
CA GLY A 272 11.23 -1.04 15.94
C GLY A 272 11.09 -1.22 14.44
N ASP A 273 10.34 -2.22 14.00
CA ASP A 273 10.02 -2.44 12.59
C ASP A 273 9.03 -1.38 12.07
N TYR A 274 9.12 -1.07 10.79
CA TYR A 274 8.11 -0.22 10.14
C TYR A 274 6.89 -1.08 9.77
N VAL A 275 5.87 -1.02 10.61
CA VAL A 275 4.68 -1.87 10.51
C VAL A 275 3.41 -1.06 10.32
N GLU A 276 2.48 -1.64 9.57
CA GLU A 276 1.11 -1.16 9.46
C GLU A 276 0.13 -2.30 9.74
N ARG A 277 -1.08 -1.94 10.15
CA ARG A 277 -2.19 -2.90 10.27
C ARG A 277 -3.37 -2.46 9.41
N PHE A 278 -4.02 -3.44 8.79
CA PHE A 278 -5.18 -3.23 7.93
C PHE A 278 -6.25 -4.28 8.18
N HIS A 279 -7.48 -3.86 8.41
CA HIS A 279 -8.60 -4.76 8.65
C HIS A 279 -9.58 -4.69 7.48
N ARG A 280 -9.40 -5.60 6.48
CA ARG A 280 -10.14 -5.57 5.21
C ARG A 280 -11.65 -5.69 5.39
N ASP A 281 -12.09 -6.58 6.29
CA ASP A 281 -13.50 -6.97 6.37
C ASP A 281 -14.15 -6.64 7.73
N ILE A 282 -13.52 -5.83 8.58
CA ILE A 282 -14.00 -5.54 9.94
C ILE A 282 -15.40 -4.91 9.96
N MET A 283 -15.75 -4.13 8.94
CA MET A 283 -17.04 -3.45 8.80
C MET A 283 -18.05 -4.24 7.96
N LYS A 284 -17.68 -5.40 7.39
CA LYS A 284 -18.58 -6.21 6.55
C LYS A 284 -19.38 -7.18 7.42
N ARG A 285 -20.69 -7.08 7.38
CA ARG A 285 -21.62 -8.01 8.05
C ARG A 285 -22.03 -9.19 7.16
#